data_4deec4bf6f5f8292db50a9a04a5f0ee1
#
_entry.id   4deec4bf6f5f8292db50a9a04a5f0ee1
#
_cell.length_a   1.000
_cell.length_b   1.000
_cell.length_c   1.000
_cell.angle_alpha   90.00
_cell.angle_beta   90.00
_cell.angle_gamma   90.00
#
_symmetry.space_group_name_H-M   'P 1'
#
loop_
_entity.id
_entity.type
_entity.pdbx_description
1 polymer ?
#
loop_
_entity_poly.entity_id
_entity_poly.type
_entity_poly.pdbx_seq_one_letter_code
_entity_poly.pdbx_strand_id
1 'polypeptide(L)'
;MNRLELLEESLIQAICYQRDLEQVQRIAEEAPELFASERSLGSHGSALACAAGSWTSPELLDYLLGRFPQLDLNYCHNGVSPLIRAVMHNKKACALWLLEHGAVIDHPEGRIPPQWCAALDGDTELLEHLLRLGADPNRMHVNLDTFPLDVAQGETRQVLQRLKAIGLYEQPDWALADVPGNAVMGKLMLRLRCRVSPLIVDVQPDIDLRLRMMTVNKDKHRLLFTHGLFVLDAPFELSLVVAHRWNPYSQEALSRFPIELMKRLCPHFYGTAAPYEGYFLDKEDELVKDLAWPEDVLGLTFTRLHWAEDFPFTLYTLLPLRSKRSIKDPKTLEKNRGAGWQKLEIKGLTPAYQG
;
A
#
# COMPACT_ATOMS: atom_id res chain seq x y z
N MET A 1 -34.62 10.85 -7.91
CA MET A 1 -34.18 9.55 -7.38
C MET A 1 -34.96 8.47 -8.10
N ASN A 2 -34.31 7.54 -8.76
CA ASN A 2 -35.00 6.45 -9.45
C ASN A 2 -35.39 5.35 -8.44
N ARG A 3 -36.20 4.36 -8.86
CA ARG A 3 -36.68 3.28 -7.96
C ARG A 3 -35.50 2.49 -7.35
N LEU A 4 -34.45 2.23 -8.13
CA LEU A 4 -33.29 1.46 -7.69
C LEU A 4 -32.45 2.22 -6.64
N GLU A 5 -32.31 3.52 -6.78
CA GLU A 5 -31.64 4.39 -5.77
C GLU A 5 -32.40 4.39 -4.43
N LEU A 6 -33.76 4.41 -4.47
CA LEU A 6 -34.58 4.32 -3.27
C LEU A 6 -34.43 2.97 -2.57
N LEU A 7 -34.38 1.86 -3.34
CA LEU A 7 -34.16 0.54 -2.79
C LEU A 7 -32.75 0.35 -2.23
N GLU A 8 -31.74 0.94 -2.87
CA GLU A 8 -30.36 0.94 -2.37
C GLU A 8 -30.26 1.68 -1.03
N GLU A 9 -30.87 2.86 -0.89
CA GLU A 9 -30.92 3.60 0.36
C GLU A 9 -31.67 2.81 1.45
N SER A 10 -32.80 2.19 1.09
CA SER A 10 -33.56 1.32 1.98
C SER A 10 -32.75 0.08 2.42
N LEU A 11 -31.96 -0.49 1.52
CA LEU A 11 -31.08 -1.61 1.81
C LEU A 11 -29.97 -1.21 2.79
N ILE A 12 -29.35 -0.06 2.57
CA ILE A 12 -28.34 0.51 3.50
C ILE A 12 -28.96 0.70 4.89
N GLN A 13 -30.16 1.26 4.96
CA GLN A 13 -30.86 1.45 6.25
C GLN A 13 -31.14 0.09 6.93
N ALA A 14 -31.64 -0.89 6.18
CA ALA A 14 -31.95 -2.21 6.72
C ALA A 14 -30.70 -2.95 7.22
N ILE A 15 -29.60 -2.91 6.48
CA ILE A 15 -28.35 -3.61 6.87
C ILE A 15 -27.61 -2.86 7.98
N CYS A 16 -27.33 -1.56 7.77
CA CYS A 16 -26.36 -0.86 8.59
C CYS A 16 -26.94 -0.27 9.88
N TYR A 17 -28.22 0.09 9.89
CA TYR A 17 -28.83 0.82 10.99
C TYR A 17 -29.93 0.06 11.72
N GLN A 18 -30.90 -0.49 10.96
CA GLN A 18 -32.08 -1.18 11.53
C GLN A 18 -31.78 -2.64 11.90
N ARG A 19 -30.87 -3.30 11.17
CA ARG A 19 -30.57 -4.74 11.25
C ARG A 19 -31.83 -5.57 11.01
N ASP A 20 -32.60 -5.21 10.01
CA ASP A 20 -33.88 -5.82 9.63
C ASP A 20 -33.67 -6.84 8.52
N LEU A 21 -33.56 -8.12 8.90
CA LEU A 21 -33.36 -9.23 7.98
C LEU A 21 -34.56 -9.40 7.02
N GLU A 22 -35.79 -9.21 7.49
CA GLU A 22 -36.98 -9.35 6.66
C GLU A 22 -37.03 -8.28 5.57
N GLN A 23 -36.62 -7.05 5.89
CA GLN A 23 -36.53 -5.98 4.93
C GLN A 23 -35.42 -6.27 3.88
N VAL A 24 -34.26 -6.77 4.31
CA VAL A 24 -33.18 -7.19 3.40
C VAL A 24 -33.68 -8.30 2.46
N GLN A 25 -34.40 -9.29 2.96
CA GLN A 25 -34.98 -10.39 2.17
C GLN A 25 -35.94 -9.87 1.14
N ARG A 26 -36.86 -8.97 1.49
CA ARG A 26 -37.80 -8.35 0.56
C ARG A 26 -37.09 -7.59 -0.56
N ILE A 27 -36.05 -6.80 -0.21
CA ILE A 27 -35.29 -6.07 -1.22
C ILE A 27 -34.47 -7.02 -2.11
N ALA A 28 -33.97 -8.14 -1.56
CA ALA A 28 -33.28 -9.17 -2.32
C ALA A 28 -34.20 -9.88 -3.37
N GLU A 29 -35.50 -9.96 -3.11
CA GLU A 29 -36.47 -10.45 -4.07
C GLU A 29 -36.80 -9.40 -5.13
N GLU A 30 -36.92 -8.14 -4.72
CA GLU A 30 -37.37 -7.04 -5.59
C GLU A 30 -36.24 -6.49 -6.50
N ALA A 31 -35.01 -6.43 -6.02
CA ALA A 31 -33.86 -5.86 -6.70
C ALA A 31 -32.56 -6.68 -6.44
N PRO A 32 -32.48 -7.93 -6.95
CA PRO A 32 -31.34 -8.81 -6.73
C PRO A 32 -30.03 -8.23 -7.28
N GLU A 33 -30.08 -7.31 -8.24
CA GLU A 33 -28.94 -6.60 -8.81
C GLU A 33 -28.20 -5.70 -7.79
N LEU A 34 -28.83 -5.35 -6.67
CA LEU A 34 -28.17 -4.62 -5.57
C LEU A 34 -27.16 -5.49 -4.81
N PHE A 35 -27.22 -6.80 -5.00
CA PHE A 35 -26.36 -7.80 -4.38
C PHE A 35 -25.31 -8.36 -5.35
N ALA A 36 -24.99 -7.63 -6.42
CA ALA A 36 -23.88 -8.02 -7.29
C ALA A 36 -22.54 -7.87 -6.55
N SER A 37 -21.59 -8.79 -6.80
CA SER A 37 -20.30 -8.85 -6.09
C SER A 37 -19.54 -7.53 -6.13
N GLU A 38 -19.47 -6.90 -7.29
CA GLU A 38 -18.70 -5.67 -7.51
C GLU A 38 -19.49 -4.38 -7.19
N ARG A 39 -20.75 -4.55 -6.76
CA ARG A 39 -21.57 -3.39 -6.42
C ARG A 39 -21.27 -2.88 -5.03
N SER A 40 -20.93 -1.60 -4.96
CA SER A 40 -20.83 -0.87 -3.69
C SER A 40 -22.16 -0.20 -3.38
N LEU A 41 -22.62 -0.33 -2.13
CA LEU A 41 -23.77 0.39 -1.59
C LEU A 41 -23.27 1.78 -1.12
N GLY A 42 -23.24 2.74 -2.02
CA GLY A 42 -22.65 4.05 -1.78
C GLY A 42 -21.20 3.95 -1.28
N SER A 43 -20.88 4.64 -0.18
CA SER A 43 -19.55 4.60 0.47
C SER A 43 -19.36 3.41 1.42
N HIS A 44 -20.37 2.55 1.60
CA HIS A 44 -20.37 1.48 2.61
C HIS A 44 -19.70 0.17 2.14
N GLY A 45 -19.40 0.04 0.85
CA GLY A 45 -18.86 -1.19 0.27
C GLY A 45 -19.94 -2.18 -0.14
N SER A 46 -19.58 -3.44 -0.40
CA SER A 46 -20.55 -4.46 -0.81
C SER A 46 -21.57 -4.78 0.29
N ALA A 47 -22.68 -5.44 -0.09
CA ALA A 47 -23.67 -5.89 0.89
C ALA A 47 -23.06 -6.80 1.98
N LEU A 48 -22.08 -7.66 1.61
CA LEU A 48 -21.32 -8.47 2.57
C LEU A 48 -20.49 -7.60 3.53
N ALA A 49 -19.82 -6.56 3.03
CA ALA A 49 -19.04 -5.67 3.87
C ALA A 49 -19.94 -4.87 4.82
N CYS A 50 -21.10 -4.41 4.36
CA CYS A 50 -22.12 -3.76 5.20
C CYS A 50 -22.62 -4.70 6.31
N ALA A 51 -22.97 -5.93 5.97
CA ALA A 51 -23.40 -6.93 6.93
C ALA A 51 -22.31 -7.25 7.96
N ALA A 52 -21.10 -7.53 7.50
CA ALA A 52 -19.97 -7.87 8.33
C ALA A 52 -19.61 -6.78 9.36
N GLY A 53 -19.73 -5.51 8.98
CA GLY A 53 -19.40 -4.38 9.86
C GLY A 53 -20.54 -3.93 10.77
N SER A 54 -21.77 -4.32 10.49
CA SER A 54 -22.95 -3.81 11.22
C SER A 54 -23.60 -4.84 12.14
N TRP A 55 -23.60 -6.12 11.75
CA TRP A 55 -24.28 -7.18 12.50
C TRP A 55 -23.35 -7.79 13.57
N THR A 56 -23.99 -8.28 14.66
CA THR A 56 -23.27 -8.93 15.77
C THR A 56 -23.21 -10.44 15.62
N SER A 57 -24.10 -11.02 14.78
CA SER A 57 -24.13 -12.44 14.42
C SER A 57 -23.92 -12.60 12.90
N PRO A 58 -23.44 -13.75 12.41
CA PRO A 58 -23.21 -14.00 11.00
C PRO A 58 -24.50 -14.34 10.21
N GLU A 59 -25.65 -14.28 10.83
CA GLU A 59 -26.92 -14.68 10.24
C GLU A 59 -27.23 -14.04 8.88
N LEU A 60 -26.97 -12.74 8.74
CA LEU A 60 -27.13 -12.05 7.45
C LEU A 60 -26.06 -12.48 6.44
N LEU A 61 -24.84 -12.79 6.88
CA LEU A 61 -23.80 -13.32 6.01
C LEU A 61 -24.18 -14.68 5.44
N ASP A 62 -24.70 -15.59 6.30
CA ASP A 62 -25.23 -16.89 5.89
C ASP A 62 -26.35 -16.74 4.85
N TYR A 63 -27.31 -15.84 5.11
CA TYR A 63 -28.40 -15.57 4.18
C TYR A 63 -27.87 -15.06 2.83
N LEU A 64 -26.98 -14.06 2.84
CA LEU A 64 -26.45 -13.45 1.62
C LEU A 64 -25.68 -14.45 0.76
N LEU A 65 -24.77 -15.23 1.34
CA LEU A 65 -24.04 -16.25 0.57
C LEU A 65 -24.91 -17.42 0.14
N GLY A 66 -25.88 -17.83 0.96
CA GLY A 66 -26.83 -18.85 0.57
C GLY A 66 -27.74 -18.43 -0.59
N ARG A 67 -28.16 -17.17 -0.61
CA ARG A 67 -29.03 -16.62 -1.64
C ARG A 67 -28.30 -16.18 -2.92
N PHE A 68 -27.07 -15.68 -2.74
CA PHE A 68 -26.21 -15.12 -3.78
C PHE A 68 -24.79 -15.74 -3.73
N PRO A 69 -24.62 -17.01 -4.12
CA PRO A 69 -23.34 -17.72 -4.00
C PRO A 69 -22.23 -17.15 -4.88
N GLN A 70 -22.58 -16.27 -5.82
CA GLN A 70 -21.62 -15.55 -6.66
C GLN A 70 -20.99 -14.33 -5.95
N LEU A 71 -21.47 -13.96 -4.74
CA LEU A 71 -20.87 -12.85 -4.00
C LEU A 71 -19.41 -13.15 -3.68
N ASP A 72 -18.54 -12.20 -4.01
CA ASP A 72 -17.13 -12.30 -3.67
C ASP A 72 -16.92 -11.92 -2.19
N LEU A 73 -16.56 -12.94 -1.39
CA LEU A 73 -16.25 -12.80 0.02
C LEU A 73 -15.06 -11.86 0.28
N ASN A 74 -14.23 -11.67 -0.73
CA ASN A 74 -13.01 -10.90 -0.66
C ASN A 74 -13.07 -9.56 -1.41
N TYR A 75 -14.25 -9.20 -1.97
CA TYR A 75 -14.37 -7.93 -2.68
C TYR A 75 -13.91 -6.75 -1.82
N CYS A 76 -12.86 -6.09 -2.28
CA CYS A 76 -12.21 -5.01 -1.55
C CYS A 76 -12.58 -3.64 -2.14
N HIS A 77 -13.50 -2.94 -1.49
CA HIS A 77 -13.89 -1.59 -1.88
C HIS A 77 -13.07 -0.55 -1.11
N ASN A 78 -12.38 0.33 -1.83
CA ASN A 78 -11.55 1.39 -1.23
C ASN A 78 -10.52 0.90 -0.19
N GLY A 79 -10.00 -0.31 -0.40
CA GLY A 79 -9.03 -0.92 0.51
C GLY A 79 -9.63 -1.56 1.77
N VAL A 80 -10.95 -1.81 1.77
CA VAL A 80 -11.67 -2.45 2.88
C VAL A 80 -12.47 -3.65 2.36
N SER A 81 -12.08 -4.86 2.75
CA SER A 81 -12.83 -6.11 2.51
C SER A 81 -13.87 -6.34 3.61
N PRO A 82 -14.81 -7.30 3.42
CA PRO A 82 -15.75 -7.69 4.49
C PRO A 82 -15.05 -8.06 5.80
N LEU A 83 -13.95 -8.84 5.74
CA LEU A 83 -13.17 -9.19 6.94
C LEU A 83 -12.59 -7.95 7.62
N ILE A 84 -11.94 -7.06 6.87
CA ILE A 84 -11.41 -5.81 7.41
C ILE A 84 -12.53 -5.01 8.07
N ARG A 85 -13.68 -4.92 7.43
CA ARG A 85 -14.84 -4.19 7.96
C ARG A 85 -15.34 -4.79 9.28
N ALA A 86 -15.45 -6.12 9.36
CA ALA A 86 -15.88 -6.81 10.59
C ALA A 86 -14.93 -6.52 11.75
N VAL A 87 -13.61 -6.61 11.52
CA VAL A 87 -12.61 -6.35 12.57
C VAL A 87 -12.60 -4.88 12.97
N MET A 88 -12.60 -3.93 12.02
CA MET A 88 -12.66 -2.48 12.31
C MET A 88 -13.84 -2.06 13.17
N HIS A 89 -14.96 -2.77 13.08
CA HIS A 89 -16.17 -2.49 13.86
C HIS A 89 -16.38 -3.44 15.04
N ASN A 90 -15.34 -4.19 15.42
CA ASN A 90 -15.35 -5.13 16.53
C ASN A 90 -16.49 -6.17 16.45
N LYS A 91 -16.73 -6.69 15.23
CA LYS A 91 -17.73 -7.74 14.94
C LYS A 91 -17.07 -9.11 14.92
N LYS A 92 -16.56 -9.54 16.06
CA LYS A 92 -15.76 -10.76 16.21
C LYS A 92 -16.43 -12.01 15.63
N ALA A 93 -17.72 -12.22 15.89
CA ALA A 93 -18.45 -13.38 15.37
C ALA A 93 -18.50 -13.37 13.83
N CYS A 94 -18.74 -12.21 13.20
CA CYS A 94 -18.71 -12.07 11.76
C CYS A 94 -17.29 -12.25 11.21
N ALA A 95 -16.26 -11.73 11.89
CA ALA A 95 -14.88 -11.91 11.47
C ALA A 95 -14.45 -13.37 11.48
N LEU A 96 -14.77 -14.12 12.56
CA LEU A 96 -14.48 -15.55 12.66
C LEU A 96 -15.23 -16.35 11.58
N TRP A 97 -16.50 -16.06 11.39
CA TRP A 97 -17.30 -16.69 10.32
C TRP A 97 -16.70 -16.46 8.94
N LEU A 98 -16.28 -15.22 8.63
CA LEU A 98 -15.62 -14.90 7.36
C LEU A 98 -14.32 -15.69 7.18
N LEU A 99 -13.51 -15.81 8.22
CA LEU A 99 -12.27 -16.60 8.19
C LEU A 99 -12.54 -18.09 7.93
N GLU A 100 -13.56 -18.66 8.58
CA GLU A 100 -14.00 -20.04 8.37
C GLU A 100 -14.49 -20.30 6.93
N HIS A 101 -15.03 -19.27 6.26
CA HIS A 101 -15.49 -19.34 4.89
C HIS A 101 -14.45 -18.93 3.84
N GLY A 102 -13.17 -18.76 4.26
CA GLY A 102 -12.05 -18.54 3.35
C GLY A 102 -11.77 -17.08 2.99
N ALA A 103 -12.17 -16.15 3.88
CA ALA A 103 -11.77 -14.76 3.71
C ALA A 103 -10.24 -14.60 3.75
N VAL A 104 -9.71 -13.86 2.78
CA VAL A 104 -8.27 -13.54 2.68
C VAL A 104 -7.91 -12.51 3.75
N ILE A 105 -7.00 -12.88 4.65
CA ILE A 105 -6.57 -12.02 5.77
C ILE A 105 -5.79 -10.83 5.24
N ASP A 106 -4.67 -11.09 4.58
CA ASP A 106 -3.78 -10.06 4.03
C ASP A 106 -4.13 -9.73 2.58
N HIS A 107 -5.37 -9.24 2.38
CA HIS A 107 -5.84 -8.89 1.04
C HIS A 107 -4.88 -7.89 0.37
N PRO A 108 -4.42 -8.14 -0.88
CA PRO A 108 -3.44 -7.27 -1.55
C PRO A 108 -3.88 -5.82 -1.65
N GLU A 109 -5.15 -5.55 -1.94
CA GLU A 109 -5.70 -4.20 -2.03
C GLU A 109 -6.12 -3.65 -0.66
N GLY A 110 -6.07 -4.48 0.40
CA GLY A 110 -6.39 -4.06 1.77
C GLY A 110 -5.40 -3.01 2.28
N ARG A 111 -5.93 -1.87 2.74
CA ARG A 111 -5.12 -0.77 3.28
C ARG A 111 -4.99 -0.80 4.79
N ILE A 112 -5.84 -1.55 5.42
CA ILE A 112 -5.95 -1.70 6.88
C ILE A 112 -5.83 -3.19 7.19
N PRO A 113 -4.72 -3.66 7.77
CA PRO A 113 -4.60 -5.07 8.11
C PRO A 113 -5.53 -5.44 9.27
N PRO A 114 -6.28 -6.56 9.21
CA PRO A 114 -7.12 -7.01 10.33
C PRO A 114 -6.34 -7.16 11.63
N GLN A 115 -5.11 -7.71 11.59
CA GLN A 115 -4.23 -7.85 12.76
C GLN A 115 -3.81 -6.51 13.36
N TRP A 116 -3.73 -5.44 12.57
CA TRP A 116 -3.49 -4.08 13.06
C TRP A 116 -4.69 -3.58 13.88
N CYS A 117 -5.91 -3.79 13.40
CA CYS A 117 -7.13 -3.43 14.13
C CYS A 117 -7.26 -4.23 15.44
N ALA A 118 -7.07 -5.55 15.38
CA ALA A 118 -7.10 -6.41 16.58
C ALA A 118 -6.05 -5.99 17.62
N ALA A 119 -4.85 -5.58 17.16
CA ALA A 119 -3.79 -5.07 18.04
C ALA A 119 -4.15 -3.72 18.67
N LEU A 120 -4.76 -2.81 17.91
CA LEU A 120 -5.22 -1.50 18.38
C LEU A 120 -6.33 -1.65 19.42
N ASP A 121 -7.31 -2.53 19.17
CA ASP A 121 -8.46 -2.76 20.05
C ASP A 121 -8.11 -3.59 21.28
N GLY A 122 -6.91 -4.19 21.32
CA GLY A 122 -6.48 -5.04 22.42
C GLY A 122 -7.14 -6.44 22.43
N ASP A 123 -7.76 -6.87 21.30
CA ASP A 123 -8.35 -8.21 21.17
C ASP A 123 -7.25 -9.26 20.92
N THR A 124 -6.62 -9.72 22.00
CA THR A 124 -5.53 -10.69 21.96
C THR A 124 -5.96 -12.01 21.31
N GLU A 125 -7.17 -12.48 21.60
CA GLU A 125 -7.68 -13.76 21.07
C GLU A 125 -7.84 -13.70 19.55
N LEU A 126 -8.44 -12.63 19.04
CA LEU A 126 -8.59 -12.43 17.59
C LEU A 126 -7.24 -12.22 16.91
N LEU A 127 -6.33 -11.45 17.52
CA LEU A 127 -4.98 -11.24 17.02
C LEU A 127 -4.22 -12.57 16.89
N GLU A 128 -4.21 -13.39 17.95
CA GLU A 128 -3.55 -14.71 17.93
C GLU A 128 -4.20 -15.65 16.90
N HIS A 129 -5.52 -15.56 16.72
CA HIS A 129 -6.22 -16.35 15.72
C HIS A 129 -5.81 -15.97 14.30
N LEU A 130 -5.79 -14.68 13.98
CA LEU A 130 -5.32 -14.15 12.69
C LEU A 130 -3.87 -14.56 12.40
N LEU A 131 -2.96 -14.41 13.37
CA LEU A 131 -1.55 -14.78 13.24
C LEU A 131 -1.36 -16.29 13.02
N ARG A 132 -2.13 -17.14 13.71
CA ARG A 132 -2.12 -18.60 13.48
C ARG A 132 -2.60 -18.99 12.07
N LEU A 133 -3.52 -18.22 11.50
CA LEU A 133 -3.99 -18.41 10.12
C LEU A 133 -3.04 -17.81 9.07
N GLY A 134 -1.89 -17.24 9.48
CA GLY A 134 -0.86 -16.76 8.58
C GLY A 134 -0.89 -15.25 8.30
N ALA A 135 -1.60 -14.47 9.11
CA ALA A 135 -1.49 -13.00 9.02
C ALA A 135 -0.04 -12.54 9.18
N ASP A 136 0.42 -11.64 8.32
CA ASP A 136 1.75 -11.04 8.43
C ASP A 136 1.80 -10.05 9.61
N PRO A 137 2.54 -10.34 10.71
CA PRO A 137 2.64 -9.44 11.85
C PRO A 137 3.27 -8.08 11.51
N ASN A 138 3.93 -7.99 10.35
CA ASN A 138 4.59 -6.78 9.85
C ASN A 138 3.85 -6.12 8.69
N ARG A 139 2.59 -6.49 8.44
CA ARG A 139 1.80 -5.80 7.42
C ARG A 139 1.39 -4.41 7.91
N MET A 140 1.75 -3.41 7.15
CA MET A 140 1.57 -2.00 7.48
C MET A 140 0.14 -1.51 7.20
N HIS A 141 -0.41 -0.68 8.10
CA HIS A 141 -1.57 0.16 7.80
C HIS A 141 -1.18 1.24 6.79
N VAL A 142 -1.63 1.10 5.54
CA VAL A 142 -1.13 1.90 4.40
C VAL A 142 -1.36 3.41 4.58
N ASN A 143 -2.49 3.83 5.16
CA ASN A 143 -2.81 5.25 5.28
C ASN A 143 -2.08 5.93 6.47
N LEU A 144 -1.76 5.17 7.53
CA LEU A 144 -1.13 5.68 8.75
C LEU A 144 0.38 5.41 8.79
N ASP A 145 0.90 4.58 7.89
CA ASP A 145 2.31 4.16 7.85
C ASP A 145 2.79 3.57 9.18
N THR A 146 1.92 2.79 9.82
CA THR A 146 2.14 2.15 11.12
C THR A 146 1.96 0.64 11.03
N PHE A 147 2.60 -0.07 11.93
CA PHE A 147 2.58 -1.53 12.02
C PHE A 147 1.72 -1.99 13.20
N PRO A 148 1.28 -3.24 13.26
CA PRO A 148 0.53 -3.75 14.41
C PRO A 148 1.24 -3.50 15.75
N LEU A 149 2.57 -3.66 15.80
CA LEU A 149 3.36 -3.42 17.01
C LEU A 149 3.33 -1.96 17.49
N ASP A 150 3.20 -0.99 16.56
CA ASP A 150 3.18 0.45 16.91
C ASP A 150 1.93 0.85 17.71
N VAL A 151 0.83 0.14 17.50
CA VAL A 151 -0.47 0.45 18.12
C VAL A 151 -0.84 -0.50 19.24
N ALA A 152 -0.19 -1.67 19.32
CA ALA A 152 -0.44 -2.69 20.31
C ALA A 152 -0.06 -2.25 21.73
N GLN A 153 -0.87 -2.62 22.71
CA GLN A 153 -0.64 -2.39 24.14
C GLN A 153 -0.84 -3.69 24.93
N GLY A 154 -0.34 -3.73 26.16
CA GLY A 154 -0.57 -4.86 27.07
C GLY A 154 -0.20 -6.20 26.46
N GLU A 155 -1.14 -7.13 26.49
CA GLU A 155 -0.95 -8.51 26.02
C GLU A 155 -0.78 -8.63 24.51
N THR A 156 -1.51 -7.86 23.71
CA THR A 156 -1.35 -7.84 22.24
C THR A 156 0.06 -7.45 21.84
N ARG A 157 0.68 -6.49 22.54
CA ARG A 157 2.07 -6.11 22.32
C ARG A 157 3.03 -7.26 22.64
N GLN A 158 2.80 -7.98 23.73
CA GLN A 158 3.63 -9.14 24.12
C GLN A 158 3.54 -10.26 23.07
N VAL A 159 2.36 -10.52 22.50
CA VAL A 159 2.17 -11.49 21.42
C VAL A 159 3.03 -11.12 20.22
N LEU A 160 2.94 -9.89 19.75
CA LEU A 160 3.70 -9.41 18.59
C LEU A 160 5.22 -9.42 18.85
N GLN A 161 5.68 -9.03 20.04
CA GLN A 161 7.09 -9.07 20.42
C GLN A 161 7.65 -10.51 20.45
N ARG A 162 6.88 -11.49 20.94
CA ARG A 162 7.27 -12.92 20.86
C ARG A 162 7.49 -13.41 19.44
N LEU A 163 6.76 -12.85 18.46
CA LEU A 163 6.91 -13.13 17.03
C LEU A 163 8.00 -12.27 16.36
N LYS A 164 8.72 -11.45 17.14
CA LYS A 164 9.72 -10.50 16.61
C LYS A 164 9.15 -9.55 15.58
N ALA A 165 7.89 -9.13 15.75
CA ALA A 165 7.28 -8.11 14.92
C ALA A 165 8.07 -6.80 14.98
N ILE A 166 8.05 -6.06 13.88
CA ILE A 166 8.82 -4.83 13.71
C ILE A 166 7.88 -3.63 13.75
N GLY A 167 8.22 -2.65 14.56
CA GLY A 167 7.52 -1.36 14.63
C GLY A 167 8.31 -0.22 14.01
N LEU A 168 7.64 0.89 13.75
CA LEU A 168 8.26 2.12 13.25
C LEU A 168 9.30 2.66 14.25
N TYR A 169 9.06 2.51 15.54
CA TYR A 169 9.91 2.98 16.64
C TYR A 169 10.91 1.93 17.12
N GLU A 170 10.67 0.67 16.82
CA GLU A 170 11.54 -0.46 17.16
C GLU A 170 12.29 -0.91 15.90
N GLN A 171 13.16 -0.02 15.40
CA GLN A 171 13.99 -0.33 14.24
C GLN A 171 14.93 -1.49 14.58
N PRO A 172 15.14 -2.45 13.67
CA PRO A 172 16.14 -3.47 13.86
C PRO A 172 17.52 -2.88 14.14
N ASP A 173 18.33 -3.54 14.97
CA ASP A 173 19.68 -3.08 15.34
C ASP A 173 20.55 -2.73 14.12
N TRP A 174 20.35 -3.41 12.98
CA TRP A 174 21.06 -3.11 11.74
C TRP A 174 20.75 -1.71 11.18
N ALA A 175 19.62 -1.10 11.52
CA ALA A 175 19.30 0.28 11.13
C ALA A 175 20.14 1.30 11.93
N LEU A 176 20.74 0.89 13.02
CA LEU A 176 21.50 1.72 13.96
C LEU A 176 23.00 1.39 13.94
N ALA A 177 23.40 0.22 13.39
CA ALA A 177 24.78 -0.24 13.40
C ALA A 177 25.62 0.39 12.26
N ASP A 178 26.93 0.47 12.47
CA ASP A 178 27.95 0.94 11.51
C ASP A 178 28.19 -0.10 10.37
N VAL A 179 27.10 -0.60 9.78
CA VAL A 179 27.17 -1.54 8.64
C VAL A 179 27.22 -0.69 7.36
N PRO A 180 28.04 -1.06 6.36
CA PRO A 180 27.97 -0.44 5.03
C PRO A 180 26.55 -0.33 4.58
N GLY A 181 25.92 0.54 4.09
CA GLY A 181 24.48 0.64 3.78
C GLY A 181 23.67 1.41 4.81
N ASN A 182 23.99 1.38 6.05
CA ASN A 182 23.36 2.23 7.05
C ASN A 182 23.69 3.71 6.81
N ALA A 183 24.80 3.98 6.14
CA ALA A 183 25.15 5.33 5.68
C ALA A 183 24.08 5.91 4.74
N VAL A 184 23.46 5.10 3.87
CA VAL A 184 22.38 5.52 2.98
C VAL A 184 21.16 5.92 3.81
N MET A 185 20.69 5.04 4.69
CA MET A 185 19.52 5.28 5.54
C MET A 185 19.78 6.41 6.52
N GLY A 186 20.92 6.41 7.20
CA GLY A 186 21.30 7.45 8.15
C GLY A 186 21.35 8.85 7.52
N LYS A 187 21.92 8.99 6.33
CA LYS A 187 21.99 10.26 5.62
C LYS A 187 20.61 10.75 5.20
N LEU A 188 19.74 9.85 4.69
CA LEU A 188 18.36 10.18 4.34
C LEU A 188 17.55 10.61 5.57
N MET A 189 17.65 9.88 6.68
CA MET A 189 16.95 10.19 7.94
C MET A 189 17.38 11.55 8.49
N LEU A 190 18.68 11.84 8.55
CA LEU A 190 19.19 13.11 9.02
C LEU A 190 18.77 14.27 8.12
N ARG A 191 18.88 14.11 6.81
CA ARG A 191 18.57 15.18 5.85
C ARG A 191 17.08 15.50 5.79
N LEU A 192 16.23 14.49 5.74
CA LEU A 192 14.79 14.65 5.58
C LEU A 192 14.04 14.71 6.92
N ARG A 193 14.72 14.44 8.03
CA ARG A 193 14.15 14.39 9.39
C ARG A 193 12.95 13.44 9.50
N CYS A 194 12.99 12.37 8.72
CA CYS A 194 11.99 11.32 8.68
C CYS A 194 12.64 9.98 9.01
N ARG A 195 11.86 9.03 9.51
CA ARG A 195 12.33 7.67 9.75
C ARG A 195 12.14 6.82 8.50
N VAL A 196 13.05 5.86 8.30
CA VAL A 196 12.87 4.83 7.28
C VAL A 196 11.83 3.84 7.80
N SER A 197 10.83 3.51 6.97
CA SER A 197 9.85 2.47 7.30
C SER A 197 10.57 1.11 7.41
N PRO A 198 10.18 0.26 8.36
CA PRO A 198 10.67 -1.14 8.43
C PRO A 198 10.28 -1.96 7.20
N LEU A 199 9.30 -1.52 6.39
CA LEU A 199 8.94 -2.20 5.16
C LEU A 199 10.15 -2.36 4.24
N ILE A 200 10.39 -3.59 3.83
CA ILE A 200 11.43 -3.99 2.89
C ILE A 200 10.74 -4.71 1.73
N VAL A 201 11.08 -4.31 0.50
CA VAL A 201 10.65 -5.00 -0.71
C VAL A 201 11.89 -5.52 -1.41
N ASP A 202 12.02 -6.83 -1.52
CA ASP A 202 13.13 -7.45 -2.25
C ASP A 202 12.98 -7.15 -3.74
N VAL A 203 14.00 -6.52 -4.31
CA VAL A 203 14.08 -6.23 -5.74
C VAL A 203 14.87 -7.31 -6.45
N GLN A 204 16.02 -7.67 -5.89
CA GLN A 204 16.85 -8.75 -6.37
C GLN A 204 17.55 -9.42 -5.17
N PRO A 205 16.97 -10.49 -4.62
CA PRO A 205 17.48 -11.14 -3.40
C PRO A 205 18.92 -11.64 -3.54
N ASP A 206 19.29 -12.15 -4.71
CA ASP A 206 20.61 -12.76 -4.97
C ASP A 206 21.78 -11.79 -4.76
N ILE A 207 21.54 -10.49 -4.83
CA ILE A 207 22.54 -9.44 -4.64
C ILE A 207 22.22 -8.51 -3.45
N ASP A 208 21.34 -8.97 -2.55
CA ASP A 208 20.89 -8.19 -1.37
C ASP A 208 20.40 -6.78 -1.70
N LEU A 209 19.74 -6.65 -2.86
CA LEU A 209 19.21 -5.38 -3.35
C LEU A 209 17.73 -5.24 -3.01
N ARG A 210 17.42 -4.21 -2.23
CA ARG A 210 16.10 -4.00 -1.66
C ARG A 210 15.59 -2.60 -1.98
N LEU A 211 14.28 -2.48 -2.01
CA LEU A 211 13.58 -1.20 -2.04
C LEU A 211 13.11 -0.87 -0.62
N ARG A 212 13.51 0.31 -0.17
CA ARG A 212 13.14 0.87 1.13
C ARG A 212 12.24 2.07 0.93
N MET A 213 11.55 2.45 1.99
CA MET A 213 10.57 3.53 1.93
C MET A 213 10.68 4.44 3.15
N MET A 214 10.40 5.73 2.97
CA MET A 214 10.16 6.66 4.05
C MET A 214 9.06 7.66 3.68
N THR A 215 8.27 8.07 4.66
CA THR A 215 7.26 9.10 4.49
C THR A 215 7.92 10.47 4.63
N VAL A 216 7.65 11.35 3.69
CA VAL A 216 8.30 12.66 3.57
C VAL A 216 7.28 13.78 3.32
N ASN A 217 7.75 15.05 3.39
CA ASN A 217 6.94 16.21 3.09
C ASN A 217 5.65 16.30 3.91
N LYS A 218 5.77 16.19 5.24
CA LYS A 218 4.63 16.25 6.18
C LYS A 218 3.53 15.24 5.81
N ASP A 219 3.92 14.01 5.61
CA ASP A 219 3.06 12.86 5.33
C ASP A 219 2.24 12.96 4.02
N LYS A 220 2.74 13.73 3.05
CA LYS A 220 2.06 13.85 1.74
C LYS A 220 2.63 12.94 0.67
N HIS A 221 3.89 12.52 0.82
CA HIS A 221 4.60 11.72 -0.17
C HIS A 221 5.38 10.60 0.50
N ARG A 222 5.69 9.56 -0.27
CA ARG A 222 6.66 8.53 0.07
C ARG A 222 7.84 8.63 -0.86
N LEU A 223 9.04 8.62 -0.29
CA LEU A 223 10.29 8.42 -1.02
C LEU A 223 10.60 6.93 -0.97
N LEU A 224 10.55 6.28 -2.12
CA LEU A 224 11.07 4.94 -2.31
C LEU A 224 12.52 5.06 -2.75
N PHE A 225 13.40 4.23 -2.22
CA PHE A 225 14.81 4.26 -2.59
C PHE A 225 15.40 2.86 -2.54
N THR A 226 16.37 2.62 -3.41
CA THR A 226 17.13 1.38 -3.41
C THR A 226 18.13 1.36 -2.26
N HIS A 227 18.47 0.18 -1.82
CA HIS A 227 19.47 -0.07 -0.80
C HIS A 227 20.25 -1.34 -1.19
N GLY A 228 21.45 -1.15 -1.68
CA GLY A 228 22.29 -2.23 -2.18
C GLY A 228 23.20 -1.85 -3.35
N LEU A 229 22.93 -0.76 -4.08
CA LEU A 229 23.77 -0.30 -5.19
C LEU A 229 25.00 0.49 -4.73
N PHE A 230 25.03 0.93 -3.48
CA PHE A 230 26.16 1.67 -2.86
C PHE A 230 27.44 0.81 -2.72
N VAL A 231 27.36 -0.50 -2.87
CA VAL A 231 28.52 -1.41 -2.82
C VAL A 231 29.36 -1.41 -4.09
N LEU A 232 28.87 -0.76 -5.16
CA LEU A 232 29.59 -0.65 -6.42
C LEU A 232 30.77 0.34 -6.34
N ASP A 233 31.74 0.21 -7.23
CA ASP A 233 32.91 1.11 -7.31
C ASP A 233 32.54 2.59 -7.44
N ALA A 234 31.45 2.87 -8.16
CA ALA A 234 30.83 4.18 -8.21
C ALA A 234 29.50 4.14 -7.43
N PRO A 235 29.51 4.38 -6.11
CA PRO A 235 28.36 4.16 -5.25
C PRO A 235 27.21 5.10 -5.59
N PHE A 236 26.04 4.50 -5.88
CA PHE A 236 24.81 5.24 -6.12
C PHE A 236 23.61 4.49 -5.56
N GLU A 237 22.50 5.19 -5.44
CA GLU A 237 21.16 4.63 -5.19
C GLU A 237 20.16 5.31 -6.11
N LEU A 238 19.07 4.61 -6.37
CA LEU A 238 17.94 5.13 -7.12
C LEU A 238 16.82 5.48 -6.15
N SER A 239 16.06 6.53 -6.48
CA SER A 239 14.86 6.85 -5.72
C SER A 239 13.73 7.34 -6.63
N LEU A 240 12.50 7.21 -6.14
CA LEU A 240 11.33 7.79 -6.77
C LEU A 240 10.31 8.24 -5.72
N VAL A 241 9.46 9.16 -6.11
CA VAL A 241 8.46 9.75 -5.21
C VAL A 241 7.07 9.35 -5.67
N VAL A 242 6.29 8.85 -4.73
CA VAL A 242 4.89 8.47 -4.92
C VAL A 242 3.99 9.15 -3.90
N ALA A 243 2.69 9.18 -4.16
CA ALA A 243 1.73 9.68 -3.19
C ALA A 243 1.77 8.87 -1.89
N HIS A 244 1.50 9.52 -0.74
CA HIS A 244 1.45 8.83 0.56
C HIS A 244 0.45 7.65 0.56
N ARG A 245 -0.66 7.76 -0.18
CA ARG A 245 -1.69 6.71 -0.27
C ARG A 245 -1.35 5.56 -1.22
N TRP A 246 -0.20 5.58 -1.88
CA TRP A 246 0.23 4.45 -2.69
C TRP A 246 0.34 3.17 -1.84
N ASN A 247 -0.24 2.08 -2.35
CA ASN A 247 -0.27 0.80 -1.64
C ASN A 247 0.87 -0.12 -2.15
N PRO A 248 1.91 -0.38 -1.35
CA PRO A 248 3.03 -1.23 -1.77
C PRO A 248 2.66 -2.72 -1.90
N TYR A 249 1.51 -3.12 -1.39
CA TYR A 249 1.01 -4.51 -1.45
C TYR A 249 0.07 -4.75 -2.62
N SER A 250 -0.39 -3.70 -3.30
CA SER A 250 -1.32 -3.81 -4.43
C SER A 250 -0.82 -4.75 -5.50
N GLN A 251 -1.72 -5.53 -6.09
CA GLN A 251 -1.44 -6.39 -7.22
C GLN A 251 -1.85 -5.77 -8.58
N GLU A 252 -2.48 -4.61 -8.56
CA GLU A 252 -2.79 -3.88 -9.78
C GLU A 252 -1.52 -3.46 -10.51
N ALA A 253 -1.44 -3.73 -11.81
CA ALA A 253 -0.24 -3.50 -12.63
C ALA A 253 0.28 -2.06 -12.53
N LEU A 254 -0.63 -1.08 -12.54
CA LEU A 254 -0.27 0.34 -12.44
C LEU A 254 0.28 0.69 -11.04
N SER A 255 -0.34 0.17 -9.98
CA SER A 255 0.15 0.36 -8.60
C SER A 255 1.49 -0.32 -8.36
N ARG A 256 1.77 -1.44 -9.04
CA ARG A 256 3.07 -2.15 -8.98
C ARG A 256 4.18 -1.47 -9.76
N PHE A 257 3.87 -0.52 -10.64
CA PHE A 257 4.84 0.14 -11.51
C PHE A 257 6.14 0.56 -10.79
N PRO A 258 6.14 1.19 -9.59
CA PRO A 258 7.38 1.58 -8.90
C PRO A 258 8.30 0.39 -8.57
N ILE A 259 7.72 -0.72 -8.14
CA ILE A 259 8.46 -1.93 -7.77
C ILE A 259 8.98 -2.63 -9.02
N GLU A 260 8.13 -2.83 -10.03
CA GLU A 260 8.51 -3.50 -11.26
C GLU A 260 9.55 -2.70 -12.07
N LEU A 261 9.45 -1.35 -12.04
CA LEU A 261 10.46 -0.46 -12.61
C LEU A 261 11.84 -0.70 -11.95
N MET A 262 11.89 -0.72 -10.61
CA MET A 262 13.13 -0.95 -9.87
C MET A 262 13.71 -2.34 -10.14
N LYS A 263 12.87 -3.37 -10.26
CA LYS A 263 13.29 -4.73 -10.64
C LYS A 263 13.95 -4.82 -12.01
N ARG A 264 13.64 -3.88 -12.92
CA ARG A 264 14.28 -3.78 -14.24
C ARG A 264 15.55 -2.95 -14.20
N LEU A 265 15.49 -1.77 -13.57
CA LEU A 265 16.61 -0.82 -13.56
C LEU A 265 17.79 -1.31 -12.72
N CYS A 266 17.53 -1.92 -11.56
CA CYS A 266 18.60 -2.29 -10.64
C CYS A 266 19.55 -3.34 -11.20
N PRO A 267 19.09 -4.48 -11.75
CA PRO A 267 19.98 -5.45 -12.38
C PRO A 267 20.72 -4.87 -13.58
N HIS A 268 20.04 -4.02 -14.38
CA HIS A 268 20.65 -3.37 -15.53
C HIS A 268 21.85 -2.51 -15.12
N PHE A 269 21.68 -1.63 -14.14
CA PHE A 269 22.76 -0.75 -13.68
C PHE A 269 23.77 -1.45 -12.78
N TYR A 270 23.40 -2.55 -12.14
CA TYR A 270 24.36 -3.38 -11.39
C TYR A 270 25.36 -4.09 -12.33
N GLY A 271 24.88 -4.54 -13.50
CA GLY A 271 25.70 -5.24 -14.49
C GLY A 271 26.36 -4.32 -15.55
N THR A 272 26.09 -3.01 -15.53
CA THR A 272 26.58 -2.05 -16.53
C THR A 272 27.19 -0.82 -15.85
N ALA A 273 27.36 0.27 -16.60
CA ALA A 273 27.79 1.54 -16.01
C ALA A 273 26.67 2.20 -15.21
N ALA A 274 27.03 2.88 -14.11
CA ALA A 274 26.11 3.70 -13.33
C ALA A 274 25.40 4.73 -14.23
N PRO A 275 24.14 5.09 -13.91
CA PRO A 275 23.45 6.14 -14.62
C PRO A 275 24.17 7.49 -14.45
N TYR A 276 23.88 8.45 -15.31
CA TYR A 276 24.38 9.82 -15.19
C TYR A 276 23.21 10.80 -15.04
N GLU A 277 23.52 11.97 -14.53
CA GLU A 277 22.51 13.02 -14.42
C GLU A 277 22.00 13.45 -15.80
N GLY A 278 20.66 13.50 -15.93
CA GLY A 278 20.00 13.76 -17.20
C GLY A 278 19.90 12.53 -18.11
N TYR A 279 20.27 11.32 -17.64
CA TYR A 279 19.90 10.09 -18.34
C TYR A 279 18.38 10.06 -18.51
N PHE A 280 17.94 9.75 -19.72
CA PHE A 280 16.53 9.67 -20.07
C PHE A 280 16.14 8.24 -20.38
N LEU A 281 15.23 7.71 -19.61
CA LEU A 281 14.58 6.44 -19.83
C LEU A 281 13.24 6.69 -20.54
N ASP A 282 13.15 6.38 -21.82
CA ASP A 282 11.89 6.45 -22.57
C ASP A 282 10.97 5.30 -22.17
N LYS A 283 9.66 5.54 -22.10
CA LYS A 283 8.69 4.48 -21.84
C LYS A 283 8.66 3.40 -22.93
N GLU A 284 9.14 3.71 -24.14
CA GLU A 284 9.26 2.77 -25.24
C GLU A 284 10.60 2.00 -25.25
N ASP A 285 11.49 2.26 -24.27
CA ASP A 285 12.75 1.52 -24.12
C ASP A 285 12.48 0.02 -23.87
N GLU A 286 13.24 -0.85 -24.55
CA GLU A 286 13.12 -2.31 -24.49
C GLU A 286 13.16 -2.85 -23.03
N LEU A 287 13.86 -2.15 -22.16
CA LEU A 287 13.98 -2.51 -20.74
C LEU A 287 12.67 -2.38 -19.99
N VAL A 288 11.78 -1.46 -20.36
CA VAL A 288 10.63 -1.02 -19.55
C VAL A 288 9.32 -0.84 -20.31
N LYS A 289 9.29 -1.05 -21.63
CA LYS A 289 8.11 -0.81 -22.47
C LYS A 289 6.89 -1.65 -22.12
N ASP A 290 7.10 -2.82 -21.51
CA ASP A 290 6.05 -3.75 -21.08
C ASP A 290 5.47 -3.44 -19.71
N LEU A 291 5.98 -2.41 -19.01
CA LEU A 291 5.43 -1.97 -17.74
C LEU A 291 4.13 -1.18 -17.93
N ALA A 292 3.28 -1.24 -16.91
CA ALA A 292 2.06 -0.42 -16.86
C ALA A 292 2.41 1.05 -16.54
N TRP A 293 2.78 1.82 -17.54
CA TRP A 293 3.14 3.22 -17.38
C TRP A 293 1.93 4.10 -17.05
N PRO A 294 2.08 5.07 -16.12
CA PRO A 294 1.07 6.10 -15.94
C PRO A 294 0.84 6.86 -17.25
N GLU A 295 -0.43 7.12 -17.57
CA GLU A 295 -0.86 7.63 -18.88
C GLU A 295 -0.16 8.94 -19.32
N ASP A 296 0.07 9.84 -18.36
CA ASP A 296 0.67 11.16 -18.59
C ASP A 296 2.21 11.17 -18.56
N VAL A 297 2.85 10.01 -18.32
CA VAL A 297 4.32 9.90 -18.23
C VAL A 297 4.90 9.37 -19.54
N LEU A 298 5.76 10.15 -20.17
CA LEU A 298 6.45 9.80 -21.41
C LEU A 298 7.80 9.10 -21.17
N GLY A 299 8.33 9.22 -19.96
CA GLY A 299 9.60 8.65 -19.56
C GLY A 299 10.07 9.25 -18.25
N LEU A 300 11.25 8.86 -17.81
CA LEU A 300 11.87 9.32 -16.57
C LEU A 300 13.25 9.90 -16.85
N THR A 301 13.63 10.95 -16.11
CA THR A 301 15.01 11.44 -16.11
C THR A 301 15.63 11.30 -14.75
N PHE A 302 16.90 10.95 -14.71
CA PHE A 302 17.69 10.77 -13.50
C PHE A 302 18.25 12.12 -13.07
N THR A 303 17.89 12.57 -11.89
CA THR A 303 18.24 13.91 -11.40
C THR A 303 18.91 13.80 -10.03
N ARG A 304 19.95 14.59 -9.80
CA ARG A 304 20.59 14.75 -8.50
C ARG A 304 19.97 15.95 -7.81
N LEU A 305 19.23 15.72 -6.71
CA LEU A 305 18.57 16.80 -6.00
C LEU A 305 19.56 17.57 -5.11
N HIS A 306 19.47 18.89 -5.05
CA HIS A 306 20.36 19.75 -4.25
C HIS A 306 20.49 19.30 -2.79
N TRP A 307 19.41 18.84 -2.18
CA TRP A 307 19.43 18.39 -0.79
C TRP A 307 20.23 17.09 -0.55
N ALA A 308 20.65 16.39 -1.61
CA ALA A 308 21.40 15.14 -1.53
C ALA A 308 22.83 15.24 -2.11
N GLU A 309 23.30 16.44 -2.49
CA GLU A 309 24.60 16.62 -3.13
C GLU A 309 25.80 16.32 -2.22
N ASP A 310 25.64 16.42 -0.90
CA ASP A 310 26.67 16.14 0.11
C ASP A 310 26.70 14.70 0.63
N PHE A 311 25.95 13.79 -0.02
CA PHE A 311 25.96 12.38 0.35
C PHE A 311 27.26 11.69 -0.15
N PRO A 312 27.77 10.69 0.59
CA PRO A 312 28.94 9.92 0.18
C PRO A 312 28.68 8.98 -1.01
N PHE A 313 27.47 8.97 -1.51
CA PHE A 313 26.99 8.24 -2.69
C PHE A 313 26.13 9.16 -3.54
N THR A 314 25.94 8.82 -4.82
CA THR A 314 25.02 9.58 -5.67
C THR A 314 23.59 9.06 -5.51
N LEU A 315 22.67 9.92 -5.08
CA LEU A 315 21.23 9.60 -5.10
C LEU A 315 20.60 10.16 -6.36
N TYR A 316 20.24 9.27 -7.29
CA TYR A 316 19.47 9.65 -8.46
C TYR A 316 17.98 9.51 -8.17
N THR A 317 17.26 10.61 -8.23
CA THR A 317 15.79 10.62 -8.15
C THR A 317 15.19 10.60 -9.55
N LEU A 318 14.32 9.64 -9.81
CA LEU A 318 13.63 9.49 -11.09
C LEU A 318 12.49 10.51 -11.18
N LEU A 319 12.66 11.50 -12.04
CA LEU A 319 11.69 12.57 -12.28
C LEU A 319 10.80 12.23 -13.47
N PRO A 320 9.47 12.15 -13.31
CA PRO A 320 8.54 11.87 -14.41
C PRO A 320 8.47 13.03 -15.39
N LEU A 321 8.58 12.72 -16.67
CA LEU A 321 8.48 13.68 -17.76
C LEU A 321 7.16 13.54 -18.48
N ARG A 322 6.46 14.66 -18.62
CA ARG A 322 5.13 14.78 -19.24
C ARG A 322 5.18 15.55 -20.56
N SER A 323 6.36 15.93 -21.00
CA SER A 323 6.56 16.62 -22.29
C SER A 323 7.96 16.34 -22.82
N LYS A 324 8.10 16.23 -24.15
CA LYS A 324 9.39 16.10 -24.84
C LYS A 324 10.13 17.45 -24.83
N ARG A 325 10.78 17.80 -23.72
CA ARG A 325 11.70 18.95 -23.64
C ARG A 325 13.13 18.45 -23.63
N SER A 326 14.06 19.30 -24.11
CA SER A 326 15.49 19.00 -24.05
C SER A 326 15.93 18.81 -22.60
N ILE A 327 16.21 17.56 -22.22
CA ILE A 327 16.51 17.14 -20.85
C ILE A 327 17.99 17.40 -20.51
N LYS A 328 18.83 17.56 -21.56
CA LYS A 328 20.28 17.72 -21.45
C LYS A 328 20.73 19.18 -21.35
N ASP A 329 19.83 20.14 -21.49
CA ASP A 329 20.13 21.54 -21.35
C ASP A 329 20.51 21.87 -19.89
N PRO A 330 21.64 22.57 -19.61
CA PRO A 330 22.10 22.89 -18.28
C PRO A 330 21.08 23.62 -17.40
N LYS A 331 20.26 24.51 -18.00
CA LYS A 331 19.20 25.21 -17.26
C LYS A 331 18.07 24.26 -16.84
N THR A 332 17.78 23.25 -17.68
CA THR A 332 16.77 22.24 -17.36
C THR A 332 17.28 21.31 -16.25
N LEU A 333 18.54 20.90 -16.30
CA LEU A 333 19.15 20.10 -15.23
C LEU A 333 19.14 20.86 -13.90
N GLU A 334 19.56 22.11 -13.88
CA GLU A 334 19.54 22.95 -12.68
C GLU A 334 18.13 23.12 -12.12
N LYS A 335 17.14 23.35 -12.98
CA LYS A 335 15.73 23.39 -12.59
C LYS A 335 15.22 22.06 -12.02
N ASN A 336 15.72 20.94 -12.49
CA ASN A 336 15.34 19.62 -12.00
C ASN A 336 15.94 19.34 -10.63
N ARG A 337 17.19 19.77 -10.36
CA ARG A 337 17.84 19.66 -9.04
C ARG A 337 17.07 20.38 -7.94
N GLY A 338 16.43 21.49 -8.26
CA GLY A 338 15.53 22.24 -7.37
C GLY A 338 14.06 21.79 -7.38
N ALA A 339 13.75 20.61 -7.95
CA ALA A 339 12.37 20.17 -8.05
C ALA A 339 11.75 19.87 -6.67
N GLY A 340 10.57 20.42 -6.43
CA GLY A 340 9.78 20.10 -5.23
C GLY A 340 9.05 18.77 -5.36
N TRP A 341 8.59 18.21 -4.23
CA TRP A 341 7.97 16.91 -4.09
C TRP A 341 6.83 16.63 -5.08
N GLN A 342 5.96 17.62 -5.30
CA GLN A 342 4.84 17.49 -6.24
C GLN A 342 5.27 17.27 -7.70
N LYS A 343 6.44 17.83 -8.08
CA LYS A 343 7.01 17.66 -9.42
C LYS A 343 7.69 16.29 -9.56
N LEU A 344 8.26 15.78 -8.47
CA LEU A 344 8.92 14.48 -8.40
C LEU A 344 7.93 13.31 -8.38
N GLU A 345 6.70 13.56 -7.92
CA GLU A 345 5.69 12.52 -7.74
C GLU A 345 5.27 11.87 -9.06
N ILE A 346 5.36 10.55 -9.12
CA ILE A 346 4.71 9.74 -10.15
C ILE A 346 3.24 9.60 -9.78
N LYS A 347 2.38 10.30 -10.51
CA LYS A 347 0.93 10.31 -10.27
C LYS A 347 0.23 9.15 -10.99
N GLY A 348 -1.01 8.90 -10.63
CA GLY A 348 -1.86 7.92 -11.30
C GLY A 348 -1.59 6.46 -10.90
N LEU A 349 -0.72 6.21 -9.92
CA LEU A 349 -0.40 4.86 -9.43
C LEU A 349 -1.47 4.24 -8.52
N THR A 350 -2.39 5.03 -8.04
CA THR A 350 -3.55 4.56 -7.26
C THR A 350 -4.79 4.81 -8.09
N PRO A 351 -5.74 3.85 -8.13
CA PRO A 351 -7.04 4.10 -8.76
C PRO A 351 -7.60 5.42 -8.25
N ALA A 352 -8.17 6.21 -9.15
CA ALA A 352 -8.91 7.40 -8.75
C ALA A 352 -9.99 6.95 -7.77
N TYR A 353 -10.02 7.53 -6.58
CA TYR A 353 -11.15 7.37 -5.68
C TYR A 353 -12.38 7.88 -6.45
N GLN A 354 -13.18 6.96 -6.94
CA GLN A 354 -14.54 7.26 -7.35
C GLN A 354 -15.32 7.44 -6.05
N GLY A 355 -15.39 8.71 -5.62
CA GLY A 355 -16.09 9.14 -4.42
C GLY A 355 -17.60 8.93 -4.50
#